data_6bd76a4f161f50de5c8376a613b83b3d
#
_entry.id   6bd76a4f161f50de5c8376a613b83b3d
#
_cell.length_a   1.000
_cell.length_b   1.000
_cell.length_c   1.000
_cell.angle_alpha   90.00
_cell.angle_beta   90.00
_cell.angle_gamma   90.00
#
_symmetry.space_group_name_H-M   'P 1'
#
loop_
_entity.id
_entity.type
_entity.pdbx_description
1 polymer ?
#
loop_
_entity_poly.entity_id
_entity_poly.type
_entity_poly.pdbx_seq_one_letter_code
_entity_poly.pdbx_strand_id
1 'polypeptide(L)'
;MQQIRSDLQFIDHYINIFKRSWGSYLFFFLGINLFIKAIVIPIFTFLTSWILKLNHIPYVSYTNILEIITHHPVGSFALILELVLIVGVIFFQFTFLLTGITNISRDNFSLKEVWFISWERLIQLRPTSILFFIGYFILIMPFANLIFKTPLLNKAKIPAFIVDFLLAKWQFALLLAVAYLIVFYLGLRLLYTLPLMIIQNYHTREAVSKSFKLTRHQNLANLRRMAVISIYFGAITAVGYLLVLLLQVGFDKLPKPFDLIMAIIMLAIIQIFSTFIATIVSFLLLQMTLPTEVFKGYPTFYHSNRINQRKKKIRITTVILIGFIALLSLTNDYFYLHSNNIPPPSHLTSRC
;
A
#
# COMPACT_ATOMS: atom_id res chain seq x y z
N MET A 1 29.66 -7.97 -9.17
CA MET A 1 29.30 -9.12 -8.28
C MET A 1 29.30 -8.77 -6.79
N GLN A 2 30.31 -8.10 -6.22
CA GLN A 2 30.33 -7.74 -4.78
C GLN A 2 29.11 -6.92 -4.31
N GLN A 3 28.63 -5.99 -5.12
CA GLN A 3 27.49 -5.13 -4.77
C GLN A 3 26.15 -5.88 -4.72
N ILE A 4 25.91 -6.83 -5.62
CA ILE A 4 24.70 -7.69 -5.60
C ILE A 4 24.77 -8.62 -4.36
N ARG A 5 25.94 -9.11 -4.00
CA ARG A 5 26.14 -9.91 -2.79
C ARG A 5 25.81 -9.13 -1.52
N SER A 6 26.16 -7.85 -1.44
CA SER A 6 25.78 -6.99 -0.31
C SER A 6 24.25 -6.75 -0.24
N ASP A 7 23.58 -6.63 -1.40
CA ASP A 7 22.12 -6.45 -1.43
C ASP A 7 21.39 -7.76 -1.03
N LEU A 8 21.91 -8.93 -1.41
CA LEU A 8 21.39 -10.23 -0.94
C LEU A 8 21.63 -10.41 0.57
N GLN A 9 22.78 -10.01 1.09
CA GLN A 9 23.03 -10.02 2.54
C GLN A 9 22.08 -9.10 3.32
N PHE A 10 21.70 -7.94 2.74
CA PHE A 10 20.67 -7.09 3.29
C PHE A 10 19.33 -7.81 3.36
N ILE A 11 18.91 -8.48 2.28
CA ILE A 11 17.68 -9.27 2.23
C ILE A 11 17.69 -10.35 3.30
N ASP A 12 18.74 -11.15 3.37
CA ASP A 12 18.87 -12.26 4.35
C ASP A 12 18.84 -11.75 5.79
N HIS A 13 19.52 -10.65 6.07
CA HIS A 13 19.54 -10.04 7.41
C HIS A 13 18.11 -9.65 7.84
N TYR A 14 17.38 -8.91 6.99
CA TYR A 14 16.03 -8.46 7.34
C TYR A 14 14.98 -9.56 7.27
N ILE A 15 15.15 -10.58 6.42
CA ILE A 15 14.31 -11.79 6.47
C ILE A 15 14.47 -12.51 7.80
N ASN A 16 15.68 -12.60 8.35
CA ASN A 16 15.90 -13.20 9.66
C ASN A 16 15.24 -12.40 10.79
N ILE A 17 15.28 -11.07 10.73
CA ILE A 17 14.53 -10.20 11.65
C ILE A 17 13.01 -10.44 11.51
N PHE A 18 12.52 -10.51 10.27
CA PHE A 18 11.10 -10.80 10.00
C PHE A 18 10.70 -12.17 10.56
N LYS A 19 11.48 -13.23 10.32
CA LYS A 19 11.21 -14.59 10.82
C LYS A 19 11.12 -14.64 12.35
N ARG A 20 11.93 -13.87 13.06
CA ARG A 20 11.92 -13.81 14.53
C ARG A 20 10.59 -13.31 15.08
N SER A 21 9.93 -12.36 14.40
CA SER A 21 8.69 -11.72 14.84
C SER A 21 7.60 -11.72 13.75
N TRP A 22 7.60 -12.74 12.87
CA TRP A 22 6.72 -12.84 11.70
C TRP A 22 5.23 -12.62 12.02
N GLY A 23 4.74 -13.19 13.13
CA GLY A 23 3.35 -13.02 13.54
C GLY A 23 3.00 -11.56 13.84
N SER A 24 3.90 -10.81 14.51
CA SER A 24 3.68 -9.40 14.80
C SER A 24 3.66 -8.54 13.53
N TYR A 25 4.58 -8.80 12.60
CA TYR A 25 4.60 -8.09 11.32
C TYR A 25 3.37 -8.38 10.47
N LEU A 26 3.02 -9.66 10.29
CA LEU A 26 1.82 -10.04 9.54
C LEU A 26 0.56 -9.46 10.17
N PHE A 27 0.36 -9.62 11.48
CA PHE A 27 -0.77 -9.06 12.18
C PHE A 27 -0.89 -7.55 11.95
N PHE A 28 0.23 -6.86 12.02
CA PHE A 28 0.30 -5.42 11.88
C PHE A 28 -0.04 -4.96 10.45
N PHE A 29 0.60 -5.55 9.45
CA PHE A 29 0.34 -5.21 8.04
C PHE A 29 -1.07 -5.62 7.58
N LEU A 30 -1.53 -6.81 7.97
CA LEU A 30 -2.87 -7.28 7.63
C LEU A 30 -3.93 -6.46 8.36
N GLY A 31 -3.71 -6.14 9.64
CA GLY A 31 -4.64 -5.35 10.44
C GLY A 31 -4.85 -3.95 9.85
N ILE A 32 -3.78 -3.24 9.49
CA ILE A 32 -3.91 -1.90 8.88
C ILE A 32 -4.56 -1.97 7.50
N ASN A 33 -4.21 -2.97 6.68
CA ASN A 33 -4.81 -3.14 5.36
C ASN A 33 -6.31 -3.47 5.46
N LEU A 34 -6.69 -4.34 6.40
CA LEU A 34 -8.09 -4.66 6.65
C LEU A 34 -8.86 -3.45 7.16
N PHE A 35 -8.30 -2.70 8.11
CA PHE A 35 -8.89 -1.47 8.64
C PHE A 35 -9.17 -0.46 7.52
N ILE A 36 -8.20 -0.25 6.63
CA ILE A 36 -8.37 0.67 5.50
C ILE A 36 -9.44 0.18 4.53
N LYS A 37 -9.42 -1.09 4.15
CA LYS A 37 -10.38 -1.64 3.20
C LYS A 37 -11.80 -1.70 3.75
N ALA A 38 -11.96 -2.12 5.01
CA ALA A 38 -13.26 -2.37 5.60
C ALA A 38 -13.92 -1.12 6.22
N ILE A 39 -13.13 -0.13 6.64
CA ILE A 39 -13.62 1.03 7.37
C ILE A 39 -13.34 2.33 6.59
N VAL A 40 -12.08 2.61 6.30
CA VAL A 40 -11.68 3.91 5.74
C VAL A 40 -12.25 4.12 4.34
N ILE A 41 -12.07 3.15 3.43
CA ILE A 41 -12.55 3.27 2.05
C ILE A 41 -14.07 3.39 1.98
N PRO A 42 -14.89 2.58 2.69
CA PRO A 42 -16.34 2.75 2.70
C PRO A 42 -16.78 4.10 3.25
N ILE A 43 -16.16 4.60 4.34
CA ILE A 43 -16.48 5.91 4.92
C ILE A 43 -16.25 7.02 3.88
N PHE A 44 -15.08 7.07 3.23
CA PHE A 44 -14.81 8.09 2.22
C PHE A 44 -15.68 7.92 0.97
N THR A 45 -15.98 6.70 0.55
CA THR A 45 -16.90 6.46 -0.57
C THR A 45 -18.31 6.98 -0.26
N PHE A 46 -18.78 6.75 0.97
CA PHE A 46 -20.06 7.29 1.44
C PHE A 46 -20.01 8.81 1.52
N LEU A 47 -18.95 9.39 2.10
CA LEU A 47 -18.79 10.84 2.25
C LEU A 47 -18.76 11.55 0.89
N THR A 48 -17.94 11.07 -0.06
CA THR A 48 -17.91 11.58 -1.44
C THR A 48 -19.32 11.54 -2.06
N SER A 49 -19.99 10.38 -1.98
CA SER A 49 -21.32 10.22 -2.55
C SER A 49 -22.35 11.17 -1.93
N TRP A 50 -22.24 11.40 -0.64
CA TRP A 50 -23.10 12.33 0.12
C TRP A 50 -22.84 13.79 -0.27
N ILE A 51 -21.57 14.21 -0.37
CA ILE A 51 -21.19 15.56 -0.83
C ILE A 51 -21.71 15.82 -2.24
N LEU A 52 -21.54 14.86 -3.15
CA LEU A 52 -22.00 14.99 -4.54
C LEU A 52 -23.52 15.13 -4.62
N LYS A 53 -24.27 14.30 -3.88
CA LYS A 53 -25.74 14.35 -3.85
C LYS A 53 -26.26 15.67 -3.28
N LEU A 54 -25.71 16.16 -2.17
CA LEU A 54 -26.12 17.41 -1.54
C LEU A 54 -25.91 18.63 -2.43
N ASN A 55 -24.88 18.61 -3.26
CA ASN A 55 -24.53 19.73 -4.14
C ASN A 55 -25.03 19.53 -5.58
N HIS A 56 -25.86 18.50 -5.84
CA HIS A 56 -26.39 18.18 -7.18
C HIS A 56 -25.28 17.99 -8.24
N ILE A 57 -24.10 17.51 -7.84
CA ILE A 57 -22.97 17.23 -8.74
C ILE A 57 -23.09 15.78 -9.20
N PRO A 58 -23.32 15.51 -10.51
CA PRO A 58 -23.54 14.14 -10.98
C PRO A 58 -22.31 13.27 -10.87
N TYR A 59 -21.14 13.80 -11.16
CA TYR A 59 -19.83 13.13 -11.05
C TYR A 59 -18.69 14.15 -11.04
N VAL A 60 -17.52 13.74 -10.60
CA VAL A 60 -16.28 14.53 -10.68
C VAL A 60 -15.37 13.95 -11.74
N SER A 61 -14.97 14.76 -12.71
CA SER A 61 -14.08 14.41 -13.78
C SER A 61 -13.11 15.57 -14.05
N TYR A 62 -11.99 15.30 -14.67
CA TYR A 62 -11.05 16.34 -15.11
C TYR A 62 -11.69 17.32 -16.13
N THR A 63 -12.74 16.90 -16.84
CA THR A 63 -13.44 17.74 -17.83
C THR A 63 -14.40 18.73 -17.18
N ASN A 64 -14.99 18.42 -16.03
CA ASN A 64 -15.99 19.26 -15.36
C ASN A 64 -15.48 19.90 -14.05
N ILE A 65 -14.19 19.75 -13.71
CA ILE A 65 -13.64 20.27 -12.45
C ILE A 65 -13.75 21.80 -12.36
N LEU A 66 -13.53 22.52 -13.47
CA LEU A 66 -13.67 23.98 -13.54
C LEU A 66 -15.13 24.41 -13.37
N GLU A 67 -16.06 23.70 -14.00
CA GLU A 67 -17.50 23.92 -13.86
C GLU A 67 -17.96 23.71 -12.42
N ILE A 68 -17.51 22.64 -11.78
CA ILE A 68 -17.79 22.36 -10.37
C ILE A 68 -17.29 23.49 -9.47
N ILE A 69 -16.06 23.98 -9.69
CA ILE A 69 -15.49 25.06 -8.88
C ILE A 69 -16.28 26.36 -9.04
N THR A 70 -16.74 26.67 -10.25
CA THR A 70 -17.45 27.93 -10.54
C THR A 70 -18.93 27.88 -10.17
N HIS A 71 -19.62 26.77 -10.42
CA HIS A 71 -21.07 26.67 -10.23
C HIS A 71 -21.47 26.04 -8.87
N HIS A 72 -20.59 25.25 -8.26
CA HIS A 72 -20.84 24.57 -6.97
C HIS A 72 -19.70 24.85 -5.95
N PRO A 73 -19.48 26.11 -5.52
CA PRO A 73 -18.35 26.48 -4.66
C PRO A 73 -18.37 25.75 -3.30
N VAL A 74 -19.55 25.53 -2.71
CA VAL A 74 -19.69 24.79 -1.43
C VAL A 74 -19.31 23.31 -1.61
N GLY A 75 -19.77 22.68 -2.69
CA GLY A 75 -19.41 21.31 -3.03
C GLY A 75 -17.91 21.15 -3.29
N SER A 76 -17.31 22.10 -4.02
CA SER A 76 -15.87 22.15 -4.28
C SER A 76 -15.06 22.27 -2.99
N PHE A 77 -15.46 23.16 -2.08
CA PHE A 77 -14.81 23.31 -0.78
C PHE A 77 -14.90 22.02 0.05
N ALA A 78 -16.06 21.37 0.07
CA ALA A 78 -16.25 20.11 0.77
C ALA A 78 -15.39 18.97 0.18
N LEU A 79 -15.25 18.88 -1.15
CA LEU A 79 -14.38 17.92 -1.82
C LEU A 79 -12.88 18.18 -1.54
N ILE A 80 -12.48 19.45 -1.49
CA ILE A 80 -11.10 19.82 -1.10
C ILE A 80 -10.82 19.43 0.34
N LEU A 81 -11.77 19.68 1.26
CA LEU A 81 -11.64 19.27 2.65
C LEU A 81 -11.54 17.73 2.77
N GLU A 82 -12.36 17.00 2.03
CA GLU A 82 -12.27 15.54 1.95
C GLU A 82 -10.90 15.08 1.45
N LEU A 83 -10.34 15.71 0.42
CA LEU A 83 -9.00 15.41 -0.08
C LEU A 83 -7.93 15.61 1.01
N VAL A 84 -8.02 16.70 1.77
CA VAL A 84 -7.12 16.97 2.90
C VAL A 84 -7.24 15.88 3.96
N LEU A 85 -8.45 15.43 4.28
CA LEU A 85 -8.68 14.32 5.21
C LEU A 85 -8.09 13.00 4.69
N ILE A 86 -8.25 12.70 3.42
CA ILE A 86 -7.65 11.51 2.77
C ILE A 86 -6.12 11.56 2.90
N VAL A 87 -5.50 12.71 2.62
CA VAL A 87 -4.05 12.90 2.77
C VAL A 87 -3.61 12.72 4.22
N GLY A 88 -4.39 13.23 5.18
CA GLY A 88 -4.16 13.02 6.61
C GLY A 88 -4.19 11.54 7.00
N VAL A 89 -5.17 10.79 6.50
CA VAL A 89 -5.28 9.34 6.74
C VAL A 89 -4.11 8.57 6.11
N ILE A 90 -3.69 8.95 4.91
CA ILE A 90 -2.52 8.35 4.26
C ILE A 90 -1.25 8.62 5.09
N PHE A 91 -1.06 9.86 5.54
CA PHE A 91 0.06 10.20 6.42
C PHE A 91 0.02 9.41 7.73
N PHE A 92 -1.16 9.30 8.37
CA PHE A 92 -1.35 8.49 9.56
C PHE A 92 -0.98 7.02 9.30
N GLN A 93 -1.41 6.45 8.17
CA GLN A 93 -1.06 5.08 7.78
C GLN A 93 0.45 4.87 7.68
N PHE A 94 1.16 5.79 7.01
CA PHE A 94 2.62 5.71 6.89
C PHE A 94 3.31 5.85 8.25
N THR A 95 2.86 6.79 9.07
CA THR A 95 3.39 6.99 10.43
C THR A 95 3.18 5.74 11.27
N PHE A 96 1.98 5.17 11.20
CA PHE A 96 1.63 3.94 11.90
C PHE A 96 2.50 2.76 11.46
N LEU A 97 2.70 2.58 10.14
CA LEU A 97 3.56 1.53 9.60
C LEU A 97 5.03 1.69 10.01
N LEU A 98 5.61 2.88 9.85
CA LEU A 98 7.01 3.12 10.17
C LEU A 98 7.28 2.96 11.69
N THR A 99 6.43 3.54 12.53
CA THR A 99 6.54 3.42 13.98
C THR A 99 6.33 1.98 14.45
N GLY A 100 5.35 1.27 13.87
CA GLY A 100 5.06 -0.12 14.19
C GLY A 100 6.22 -1.05 13.85
N ILE A 101 6.79 -0.94 12.64
CA ILE A 101 7.95 -1.74 12.23
C ILE A 101 9.14 -1.48 13.15
N THR A 102 9.39 -0.23 13.48
CA THR A 102 10.49 0.16 14.38
C THR A 102 10.31 -0.45 15.77
N ASN A 103 9.10 -0.39 16.32
CA ASN A 103 8.81 -0.96 17.64
C ASN A 103 8.87 -2.50 17.64
N ILE A 104 8.36 -3.16 16.58
CA ILE A 104 8.45 -4.63 16.44
C ILE A 104 9.92 -5.09 16.34
N SER A 105 10.74 -4.38 15.55
CA SER A 105 12.18 -4.73 15.40
C SER A 105 12.93 -4.63 16.71
N ARG A 106 12.49 -3.79 17.64
CA ARG A 106 13.07 -3.60 18.99
C ARG A 106 12.43 -4.49 20.06
N ASP A 107 11.62 -5.47 19.67
CA ASP A 107 10.87 -6.36 20.58
C ASP A 107 9.91 -5.63 21.54
N ASN A 108 9.54 -4.38 21.25
CA ASN A 108 8.66 -3.56 22.10
C ASN A 108 7.37 -3.19 21.36
N PHE A 109 6.56 -4.18 21.00
CA PHE A 109 5.34 -3.95 20.25
C PHE A 109 4.13 -3.67 21.14
N SER A 110 3.64 -2.42 21.12
CA SER A 110 2.38 -1.99 21.74
C SER A 110 1.54 -1.23 20.72
N LEU A 111 0.39 -1.78 20.33
CA LEU A 111 -0.54 -1.11 19.41
C LEU A 111 -1.01 0.25 19.93
N LYS A 112 -1.23 0.38 21.25
CA LYS A 112 -1.65 1.63 21.86
C LYS A 112 -0.61 2.74 21.70
N GLU A 113 0.67 2.41 21.92
CA GLU A 113 1.77 3.37 21.76
C GLU A 113 1.95 3.79 20.31
N VAL A 114 1.93 2.81 19.38
CA VAL A 114 2.02 3.09 17.94
C VAL A 114 0.87 3.98 17.49
N TRP A 115 -0.36 3.72 17.95
CA TRP A 115 -1.52 4.54 17.67
C TRP A 115 -1.37 5.96 18.20
N PHE A 116 -0.99 6.10 19.47
CA PHE A 116 -0.84 7.39 20.13
C PHE A 116 0.24 8.25 19.46
N ILE A 117 1.42 7.67 19.19
CA ILE A 117 2.51 8.36 18.50
C ILE A 117 2.06 8.80 17.11
N SER A 118 1.35 7.94 16.38
CA SER A 118 0.87 8.26 15.03
C SER A 118 -0.15 9.40 15.02
N TRP A 119 -1.02 9.42 16.03
CA TRP A 119 -2.00 10.47 16.20
C TRP A 119 -1.35 11.80 16.60
N GLU A 120 -0.40 11.76 17.53
CA GLU A 120 0.39 12.94 17.94
C GLU A 120 1.13 13.55 16.75
N ARG A 121 1.78 12.72 15.91
CA ARG A 121 2.46 13.19 14.69
C ARG A 121 1.50 13.79 13.68
N LEU A 122 0.29 13.25 13.55
CA LEU A 122 -0.74 13.80 12.66
C LEU A 122 -1.18 15.20 13.11
N ILE A 123 -1.43 15.40 14.41
CA ILE A 123 -1.86 16.69 14.96
C ILE A 123 -0.75 17.75 14.86
N GLN A 124 0.50 17.34 14.98
CA GLN A 124 1.66 18.24 14.86
C GLN A 124 1.95 18.69 13.42
N LEU A 125 1.23 18.17 12.42
CA LEU A 125 1.38 18.59 11.04
C LEU A 125 0.98 20.07 10.85
N ARG A 126 1.89 20.84 10.27
CA ARG A 126 1.59 22.21 9.87
C ARG A 126 0.79 22.24 8.55
N PRO A 127 -0.05 23.24 8.32
CA PRO A 127 -0.80 23.36 7.05
C PRO A 127 0.11 23.35 5.80
N THR A 128 1.30 23.96 5.89
CA THR A 128 2.30 23.92 4.81
C THR A 128 2.81 22.50 4.52
N SER A 129 2.85 21.65 5.54
CA SER A 129 3.21 20.24 5.38
C SER A 129 2.14 19.46 4.63
N ILE A 130 0.87 19.78 4.83
CA ILE A 130 -0.25 19.13 4.13
C ILE A 130 -0.14 19.39 2.62
N LEU A 131 0.13 20.62 2.21
CA LEU A 131 0.33 20.97 0.80
C LEU A 131 1.53 20.20 0.20
N PHE A 132 2.63 20.11 0.95
CA PHE A 132 3.79 19.31 0.56
C PHE A 132 3.42 17.84 0.40
N PHE A 133 2.62 17.27 1.32
CA PHE A 133 2.19 15.88 1.24
C PHE A 133 1.28 15.63 0.04
N ILE A 134 0.38 16.53 -0.29
CA ILE A 134 -0.43 16.43 -1.51
C ILE A 134 0.49 16.29 -2.74
N GLY A 135 1.46 17.20 -2.88
CA GLY A 135 2.45 17.11 -3.97
C GLY A 135 3.29 15.84 -3.91
N TYR A 136 3.73 15.44 -2.72
CA TYR A 136 4.52 14.22 -2.51
C TYR A 136 3.75 12.95 -2.86
N PHE A 137 2.47 12.85 -2.48
CA PHE A 137 1.65 11.70 -2.82
C PHE A 137 1.30 11.65 -4.31
N ILE A 138 1.04 12.80 -4.95
CA ILE A 138 0.88 12.87 -6.41
C ILE A 138 2.16 12.37 -7.11
N LEU A 139 3.32 12.76 -6.61
CA LEU A 139 4.62 12.34 -7.14
C LEU A 139 4.88 10.85 -6.95
N ILE A 140 4.51 10.28 -5.79
CA ILE A 140 4.71 8.85 -5.49
C ILE A 140 3.63 7.97 -6.12
N MET A 141 2.46 8.51 -6.47
CA MET A 141 1.33 7.76 -6.99
C MET A 141 1.69 6.78 -8.13
N PRO A 142 2.51 7.12 -9.13
CA PRO A 142 2.94 6.18 -10.15
C PRO A 142 3.72 4.98 -9.61
N PHE A 143 4.41 5.16 -8.47
CA PHE A 143 5.26 4.15 -7.82
C PHE A 143 4.60 3.49 -6.61
N ALA A 144 3.43 3.95 -6.22
CA ALA A 144 2.73 3.49 -5.01
C ALA A 144 2.52 1.97 -5.00
N ASN A 145 2.28 1.37 -6.17
CA ASN A 145 2.13 -0.08 -6.31
C ASN A 145 3.45 -0.85 -6.15
N LEU A 146 4.60 -0.21 -6.40
CA LEU A 146 5.93 -0.81 -6.25
C LEU A 146 6.43 -0.72 -4.80
N ILE A 147 6.20 0.42 -4.16
CA ILE A 147 6.75 0.72 -2.83
C ILE A 147 5.73 0.45 -1.72
N PHE A 148 4.48 0.83 -1.94
CA PHE A 148 3.43 0.73 -0.92
C PHE A 148 2.13 0.23 -1.56
N LYS A 149 1.75 -1.01 -1.28
CA LYS A 149 0.43 -1.53 -1.68
C LYS A 149 -0.66 -0.94 -0.77
N THR A 150 -0.96 0.35 -0.94
CA THR A 150 -2.05 0.97 -0.20
C THR A 150 -3.33 0.96 -1.03
N PRO A 151 -4.44 0.41 -0.52
CA PRO A 151 -5.72 0.36 -1.24
C PRO A 151 -6.24 1.73 -1.65
N LEU A 152 -5.93 2.78 -0.88
CA LEU A 152 -6.35 4.17 -1.16
C LEU A 152 -5.71 4.73 -2.43
N LEU A 153 -4.42 4.45 -2.67
CA LEU A 153 -3.69 4.92 -3.85
C LEU A 153 -4.05 4.16 -5.13
N ASN A 154 -4.59 2.95 -5.02
CA ASN A 154 -5.02 2.17 -6.19
C ASN A 154 -6.17 2.80 -6.98
N LYS A 155 -7.00 3.66 -6.36
CA LYS A 155 -8.11 4.35 -7.04
C LYS A 155 -7.68 5.59 -7.82
N ALA A 156 -6.50 6.13 -7.55
CA ALA A 156 -6.00 7.35 -8.17
C ALA A 156 -5.12 7.05 -9.40
N LYS A 157 -5.62 6.25 -10.35
CA LYS A 157 -4.91 5.92 -11.60
C LYS A 157 -5.30 6.90 -12.71
N ILE A 158 -4.31 7.21 -13.56
CA ILE A 158 -4.58 7.92 -14.80
C ILE A 158 -5.46 7.00 -15.68
N PRO A 159 -6.60 7.49 -16.19
CA PRO A 159 -7.46 6.70 -17.06
C PRO A 159 -6.69 6.12 -18.25
N ALA A 160 -6.91 4.86 -18.58
CA ALA A 160 -6.16 4.16 -19.62
C ALA A 160 -6.24 4.87 -20.98
N PHE A 161 -7.41 5.42 -21.34
CA PHE A 161 -7.60 6.12 -22.62
C PHE A 161 -6.70 7.38 -22.77
N ILE A 162 -6.35 8.07 -21.66
CA ILE A 162 -5.41 9.20 -21.69
C ILE A 162 -4.00 8.70 -22.01
N VAL A 163 -3.61 7.59 -21.38
CA VAL A 163 -2.31 6.97 -21.63
C VAL A 163 -2.23 6.49 -23.07
N ASP A 164 -3.26 5.82 -23.57
CA ASP A 164 -3.34 5.31 -24.93
C ASP A 164 -3.29 6.46 -25.95
N PHE A 165 -3.99 7.56 -25.71
CA PHE A 165 -3.95 8.76 -26.54
C PHE A 165 -2.54 9.38 -26.58
N LEU A 166 -1.88 9.49 -25.42
CA LEU A 166 -0.52 10.03 -25.33
C LEU A 166 0.52 9.11 -25.99
N LEU A 167 0.32 7.79 -25.92
CA LEU A 167 1.20 6.79 -26.55
C LEU A 167 1.00 6.68 -28.06
N ALA A 168 -0.15 7.12 -28.59
CA ALA A 168 -0.44 7.06 -30.03
C ALA A 168 0.53 7.90 -30.89
N LYS A 169 1.13 8.96 -30.32
CA LYS A 169 2.13 9.78 -30.99
C LYS A 169 3.47 9.70 -30.27
N TRP A 170 4.53 9.32 -30.99
CA TRP A 170 5.86 9.12 -30.41
C TRP A 170 6.42 10.34 -29.63
N GLN A 171 6.06 11.55 -30.05
CA GLN A 171 6.46 12.82 -29.39
C GLN A 171 5.87 12.92 -27.98
N PHE A 172 4.59 12.63 -27.82
CA PHE A 172 3.91 12.60 -26.52
C PHE A 172 4.36 11.41 -25.67
N ALA A 173 4.63 10.25 -26.29
CA ALA A 173 5.20 9.10 -25.61
C ALA A 173 6.58 9.43 -25.02
N LEU A 174 7.45 10.14 -25.77
CA LEU A 174 8.75 10.60 -25.30
C LEU A 174 8.60 11.61 -24.13
N LEU A 175 7.71 12.61 -24.29
CA LEU A 175 7.42 13.57 -23.23
C LEU A 175 6.96 12.89 -21.95
N LEU A 176 6.04 11.93 -22.07
CA LEU A 176 5.54 11.14 -20.96
C LEU A 176 6.66 10.32 -20.30
N ALA A 177 7.52 9.67 -21.09
CA ALA A 177 8.67 8.93 -20.58
C ALA A 177 9.64 9.82 -19.81
N VAL A 178 9.97 11.01 -20.33
CA VAL A 178 10.83 11.99 -19.65
C VAL A 178 10.16 12.49 -18.37
N ALA A 179 8.87 12.80 -18.39
CA ALA A 179 8.12 13.20 -17.19
C ALA A 179 8.17 12.09 -16.11
N TYR A 180 7.95 10.83 -16.52
CA TYR A 180 8.08 9.66 -15.63
C TYR A 180 9.48 9.53 -15.02
N LEU A 181 10.54 9.70 -15.81
CA LEU A 181 11.92 9.66 -15.31
C LEU A 181 12.21 10.78 -14.31
N ILE A 182 11.71 11.98 -14.54
CA ILE A 182 11.86 13.12 -13.61
C ILE A 182 11.11 12.80 -12.30
N VAL A 183 9.86 12.36 -12.38
CA VAL A 183 9.05 12.01 -11.22
C VAL A 183 9.71 10.87 -10.42
N PHE A 184 10.20 9.85 -11.11
CA PHE A 184 10.93 8.74 -10.50
C PHE A 184 12.21 9.21 -9.78
N TYR A 185 13.01 10.04 -10.44
CA TYR A 185 14.21 10.61 -9.83
C TYR A 185 13.89 11.44 -8.58
N LEU A 186 12.86 12.28 -8.64
CA LEU A 186 12.39 13.07 -7.49
C LEU A 186 11.88 12.16 -6.36
N GLY A 187 11.14 11.09 -6.70
CA GLY A 187 10.68 10.09 -5.73
C GLY A 187 11.84 9.43 -4.98
N LEU A 188 12.91 9.04 -5.69
CA LEU A 188 14.13 8.52 -5.06
C LEU A 188 14.82 9.55 -4.15
N ARG A 189 14.83 10.83 -4.56
CA ARG A 189 15.42 11.91 -3.77
C ARG A 189 14.64 12.21 -2.48
N LEU A 190 13.33 12.03 -2.52
CA LEU A 190 12.42 12.27 -1.40
C LEU A 190 12.21 11.03 -0.53
N LEU A 191 12.86 9.90 -0.83
CA LEU A 191 12.63 8.60 -0.18
C LEU A 191 12.71 8.66 1.35
N TYR A 192 13.66 9.41 1.90
CA TYR A 192 13.87 9.54 3.34
C TYR A 192 13.07 10.67 3.99
N THR A 193 12.34 11.48 3.23
CA THR A 193 11.62 12.65 3.77
C THR A 193 10.58 12.26 4.81
N LEU A 194 9.70 11.32 4.49
CA LEU A 194 8.68 10.81 5.42
C LEU A 194 9.29 10.18 6.68
N PRO A 195 10.24 9.24 6.59
CA PRO A 195 10.91 8.69 7.76
C PRO A 195 11.58 9.74 8.64
N LEU A 196 12.24 10.74 8.07
CA LEU A 196 12.86 11.83 8.82
C LEU A 196 11.84 12.69 9.57
N MET A 197 10.70 12.99 8.94
CA MET A 197 9.62 13.73 9.60
C MET A 197 8.98 12.92 10.74
N ILE A 198 8.73 11.64 10.50
CA ILE A 198 8.02 10.77 11.45
C ILE A 198 8.92 10.40 12.63
N ILE A 199 10.14 9.93 12.36
CA ILE A 199 11.03 9.38 13.38
C ILE A 199 11.80 10.47 14.10
N GLN A 200 12.38 11.41 13.37
CA GLN A 200 13.21 12.47 13.95
C GLN A 200 12.47 13.78 14.21
N ASN A 201 11.18 13.86 13.88
CA ASN A 201 10.34 15.04 14.06
C ASN A 201 10.86 16.31 13.37
N TYR A 202 11.56 16.15 12.23
CA TYR A 202 12.01 17.30 11.45
C TYR A 202 10.84 17.99 10.77
N HIS A 203 10.97 19.33 10.67
CA HIS A 203 10.08 20.09 9.80
C HIS A 203 10.25 19.67 8.34
N THR A 204 9.18 19.79 7.53
CA THR A 204 9.14 19.37 6.13
C THR A 204 10.34 19.87 5.33
N ARG A 205 10.68 21.17 5.44
CA ARG A 205 11.81 21.77 4.71
C ARG A 205 13.15 21.15 5.08
N GLU A 206 13.37 20.90 6.37
CA GLU A 206 14.59 20.26 6.86
C GLU A 206 14.67 18.79 6.45
N ALA A 207 13.54 18.07 6.56
CA ALA A 207 13.45 16.68 6.15
C ALA A 207 13.74 16.51 4.65
N VAL A 208 13.19 17.38 3.80
CA VAL A 208 13.47 17.40 2.36
C VAL A 208 14.95 17.67 2.11
N SER A 209 15.53 18.72 2.71
CA SER A 209 16.94 19.07 2.54
C SER A 209 17.86 17.92 2.96
N LYS A 210 17.58 17.29 4.11
CA LYS A 210 18.33 16.12 4.59
C LYS A 210 18.15 14.90 3.70
N SER A 211 16.93 14.63 3.23
CA SER A 211 16.67 13.55 2.28
C SER A 211 17.49 13.71 1.01
N PHE A 212 17.54 14.92 0.45
CA PHE A 212 18.36 15.22 -0.72
C PHE A 212 19.86 15.03 -0.48
N LYS A 213 20.35 15.34 0.72
CA LYS A 213 21.76 15.12 1.09
C LYS A 213 22.06 13.61 1.23
N LEU A 214 21.22 12.87 1.95
CA LEU A 214 21.38 11.43 2.17
C LEU A 214 21.32 10.63 0.87
N THR A 215 20.40 11.00 -0.03
CA THR A 215 20.22 10.29 -1.29
C THR A 215 21.27 10.63 -2.34
N ARG A 216 22.01 11.75 -2.21
CA ARG A 216 22.94 12.23 -3.25
C ARG A 216 23.93 11.19 -3.78
N HIS A 217 24.46 10.34 -2.90
CA HIS A 217 25.44 9.31 -3.24
C HIS A 217 24.85 7.88 -3.21
N GLN A 218 23.57 7.73 -2.82
CA GLN A 218 22.94 6.44 -2.60
C GLN A 218 21.79 6.11 -3.58
N ASN A 219 21.44 7.02 -4.49
CA ASN A 219 20.31 6.82 -5.41
C ASN A 219 20.44 5.52 -6.22
N LEU A 220 21.60 5.29 -6.84
CA LEU A 220 21.83 4.11 -7.65
C LEU A 220 21.84 2.82 -6.81
N ALA A 221 22.41 2.89 -5.60
CA ALA A 221 22.43 1.77 -4.67
C ALA A 221 21.02 1.44 -4.18
N ASN A 222 20.21 2.45 -3.85
CA ASN A 222 18.81 2.28 -3.46
C ASN A 222 17.97 1.70 -4.61
N LEU A 223 18.13 2.23 -5.83
CA LEU A 223 17.45 1.71 -7.02
C LEU A 223 17.80 0.25 -7.29
N ARG A 224 19.11 -0.08 -7.27
CA ARG A 224 19.57 -1.44 -7.46
C ARG A 224 19.00 -2.38 -6.39
N ARG A 225 19.02 -1.98 -5.11
CA ARG A 225 18.46 -2.77 -4.01
C ARG A 225 16.96 -3.00 -4.18
N MET A 226 16.20 -1.97 -4.57
CA MET A 226 14.78 -2.10 -4.90
C MET A 226 14.56 -3.10 -6.04
N ALA A 227 15.38 -3.00 -7.11
CA ALA A 227 15.31 -3.92 -8.24
C ALA A 227 15.62 -5.37 -7.81
N VAL A 228 16.68 -5.58 -7.01
CA VAL A 228 17.03 -6.92 -6.51
C VAL A 228 15.92 -7.50 -5.65
N ILE A 229 15.32 -6.73 -4.73
CA ILE A 229 14.16 -7.17 -3.93
C ILE A 229 13.00 -7.55 -4.85
N SER A 230 12.65 -6.69 -5.81
CA SER A 230 11.52 -6.91 -6.72
C SER A 230 11.71 -8.13 -7.60
N ILE A 231 12.91 -8.33 -8.16
CA ILE A 231 13.23 -9.49 -9.00
C ILE A 231 13.23 -10.77 -8.18
N TYR A 232 13.87 -10.77 -7.00
CA TYR A 232 13.94 -11.94 -6.13
C TYR A 232 12.57 -12.44 -5.70
N PHE A 233 11.74 -11.56 -5.15
CA PHE A 233 10.38 -11.92 -4.73
C PHE A 233 9.41 -12.08 -5.89
N GLY A 234 9.62 -11.37 -7.00
CA GLY A 234 8.89 -11.56 -8.24
C GLY A 234 9.10 -12.97 -8.80
N ALA A 235 10.34 -13.47 -8.80
CA ALA A 235 10.65 -14.84 -9.21
C ALA A 235 9.99 -15.88 -8.29
N ILE A 236 10.07 -15.69 -6.96
CA ILE A 236 9.39 -16.58 -6.00
C ILE A 236 7.88 -16.59 -6.24
N THR A 237 7.28 -15.42 -6.47
CA THR A 237 5.86 -15.29 -6.75
C THR A 237 5.50 -16.01 -8.05
N ALA A 238 6.27 -15.81 -9.12
CA ALA A 238 6.04 -16.46 -10.41
C ALA A 238 6.11 -17.99 -10.30
N VAL A 239 7.10 -18.52 -9.59
CA VAL A 239 7.21 -19.97 -9.33
C VAL A 239 6.01 -20.47 -8.51
N GLY A 240 5.59 -19.73 -7.47
CA GLY A 240 4.41 -20.09 -6.68
C GLY A 240 3.14 -20.15 -7.52
N TYR A 241 2.89 -19.15 -8.37
CA TYR A 241 1.74 -19.15 -9.30
C TYR A 241 1.82 -20.30 -10.32
N LEU A 242 3.02 -20.56 -10.87
CA LEU A 242 3.21 -21.66 -11.81
C LEU A 242 2.90 -23.02 -11.18
N LEU A 243 3.35 -23.25 -9.94
CA LEU A 243 3.06 -24.48 -9.20
C LEU A 243 1.56 -24.66 -8.98
N VAL A 244 0.86 -23.59 -8.60
CA VAL A 244 -0.59 -23.67 -8.39
C VAL A 244 -1.34 -23.90 -9.70
N LEU A 245 -0.92 -23.27 -10.81
CA LEU A 245 -1.49 -23.53 -12.14
C LEU A 245 -1.31 -24.99 -12.55
N LEU A 246 -0.12 -25.55 -12.35
CA LEU A 246 0.14 -26.97 -12.67
C LEU A 246 -0.75 -27.91 -11.84
N LEU A 247 -0.92 -27.62 -10.55
CA LEU A 247 -1.81 -28.39 -9.67
C LEU A 247 -3.27 -28.27 -10.12
N GLN A 248 -3.70 -27.05 -10.51
CA GLN A 248 -5.06 -26.79 -10.98
C GLN A 248 -5.39 -27.64 -12.22
N VAL A 249 -4.48 -27.69 -13.22
CA VAL A 249 -4.66 -28.55 -14.40
C VAL A 249 -4.86 -30.02 -14.05
N GLY A 250 -4.24 -30.48 -12.95
CA GLY A 250 -4.47 -31.83 -12.42
C GLY A 250 -5.85 -31.99 -11.80
N PHE A 251 -6.29 -31.02 -11.02
CA PHE A 251 -7.57 -31.03 -10.30
C PHE A 251 -8.78 -30.81 -11.21
N ASP A 252 -8.64 -30.10 -12.33
CA ASP A 252 -9.69 -29.88 -13.32
C ASP A 252 -10.17 -31.19 -13.98
N LYS A 253 -9.40 -32.31 -13.82
CA LYS A 253 -9.79 -33.65 -14.28
C LYS A 253 -10.67 -34.40 -13.29
N LEU A 254 -10.90 -33.85 -12.09
CA LEU A 254 -11.73 -34.48 -11.08
C LEU A 254 -13.22 -34.35 -11.41
N PRO A 255 -14.06 -35.35 -11.00
CA PRO A 255 -15.50 -35.24 -11.19
C PRO A 255 -16.11 -34.13 -10.34
N LYS A 256 -17.17 -33.48 -10.86
CA LYS A 256 -17.96 -32.49 -10.09
C LYS A 256 -18.56 -33.14 -8.85
N PRO A 257 -18.57 -32.47 -7.67
CA PRO A 257 -18.20 -31.08 -7.39
C PRO A 257 -16.74 -30.90 -6.92
N PHE A 258 -15.89 -31.95 -6.95
CA PHE A 258 -14.54 -31.91 -6.38
C PHE A 258 -13.62 -30.93 -7.13
N ASP A 259 -13.77 -30.77 -8.44
CA ASP A 259 -13.07 -29.78 -9.25
C ASP A 259 -13.27 -28.35 -8.73
N LEU A 260 -14.51 -27.96 -8.43
CA LEU A 260 -14.86 -26.65 -7.88
C LEU A 260 -14.25 -26.44 -6.49
N ILE A 261 -14.36 -27.45 -5.60
CA ILE A 261 -13.80 -27.36 -4.25
C ILE A 261 -12.28 -27.15 -4.30
N MET A 262 -11.59 -27.91 -5.18
CA MET A 262 -10.14 -27.77 -5.34
C MET A 262 -9.75 -26.42 -5.94
N ALA A 263 -10.49 -25.89 -6.91
CA ALA A 263 -10.28 -24.55 -7.45
C ALA A 263 -10.38 -23.47 -6.36
N ILE A 264 -11.39 -23.55 -5.51
CA ILE A 264 -11.57 -22.64 -4.37
C ILE A 264 -10.39 -22.71 -3.39
N ILE A 265 -9.94 -23.93 -3.04
CA ILE A 265 -8.80 -24.15 -2.15
C ILE A 265 -7.52 -23.57 -2.78
N MET A 266 -7.27 -23.79 -4.08
CA MET A 266 -6.11 -23.25 -4.77
C MET A 266 -6.13 -21.74 -4.82
N LEU A 267 -7.28 -21.12 -5.04
CA LEU A 267 -7.44 -19.67 -4.99
C LEU A 267 -7.10 -19.12 -3.60
N ALA A 268 -7.58 -19.75 -2.53
CA ALA A 268 -7.23 -19.37 -1.16
C ALA A 268 -5.73 -19.47 -0.88
N ILE A 269 -5.09 -20.55 -1.33
CA ILE A 269 -3.63 -20.76 -1.18
C ILE A 269 -2.86 -19.65 -1.90
N ILE A 270 -3.21 -19.33 -3.16
CA ILE A 270 -2.61 -18.21 -3.90
C ILE A 270 -2.75 -16.90 -3.14
N GLN A 271 -3.93 -16.62 -2.62
CA GLN A 271 -4.21 -15.37 -1.93
C GLN A 271 -3.40 -15.23 -0.63
N ILE A 272 -3.33 -16.29 0.17
CA ILE A 272 -2.50 -16.32 1.39
C ILE A 272 -1.03 -16.14 1.02
N PHE A 273 -0.54 -16.89 0.05
CA PHE A 273 0.84 -16.82 -0.43
C PHE A 273 1.20 -15.42 -0.95
N SER A 274 0.38 -14.87 -1.85
CA SER A 274 0.58 -13.52 -2.40
C SER A 274 0.57 -12.44 -1.32
N THR A 275 -0.33 -12.54 -0.34
CA THR A 275 -0.41 -11.62 0.80
C THR A 275 0.82 -11.70 1.68
N PHE A 276 1.31 -12.91 1.93
CA PHE A 276 2.53 -13.13 2.72
C PHE A 276 3.76 -12.53 2.04
N ILE A 277 3.97 -12.81 0.75
CA ILE A 277 5.06 -12.24 -0.05
C ILE A 277 4.95 -10.72 -0.11
N ALA A 278 3.77 -10.18 -0.37
CA ALA A 278 3.55 -8.74 -0.40
C ALA A 278 3.90 -8.06 0.94
N THR A 279 3.62 -8.72 2.06
CA THR A 279 3.97 -8.22 3.40
C THR A 279 5.48 -8.20 3.60
N ILE A 280 6.21 -9.26 3.20
CA ILE A 280 7.68 -9.30 3.29
C ILE A 280 8.30 -8.22 2.41
N VAL A 281 7.86 -8.08 1.17
CA VAL A 281 8.37 -7.05 0.25
C VAL A 281 8.13 -5.65 0.82
N SER A 282 6.92 -5.37 1.31
CA SER A 282 6.59 -4.08 1.94
C SER A 282 7.46 -3.81 3.18
N PHE A 283 7.70 -4.83 4.01
CA PHE A 283 8.61 -4.74 5.16
C PHE A 283 10.04 -4.40 4.73
N LEU A 284 10.60 -5.12 3.73
CA LEU A 284 11.95 -4.88 3.23
C LEU A 284 12.12 -3.48 2.63
N LEU A 285 11.13 -3.04 1.83
CA LEU A 285 11.14 -1.71 1.24
C LEU A 285 11.06 -0.61 2.31
N LEU A 286 10.22 -0.80 3.34
CA LEU A 286 10.17 0.12 4.48
C LEU A 286 11.47 0.13 5.28
N GLN A 287 12.10 -1.03 5.52
CA GLN A 287 13.41 -1.09 6.19
C GLN A 287 14.50 -0.37 5.39
N MET A 288 14.44 -0.42 4.06
CA MET A 288 15.37 0.33 3.21
C MET A 288 15.22 1.85 3.40
N THR A 289 14.03 2.35 3.75
CA THR A 289 13.79 3.77 4.05
C THR A 289 14.24 4.20 5.45
N LEU A 290 14.71 3.25 6.27
CA LEU A 290 15.13 3.45 7.65
C LEU A 290 16.64 3.21 7.83
N PRO A 291 17.53 3.99 7.17
CA PRO A 291 18.97 3.85 7.40
C PRO A 291 19.32 4.19 8.85
N THR A 292 20.47 3.72 9.31
CA THR A 292 20.97 3.93 10.69
C THR A 292 20.99 5.40 11.11
N GLU A 293 21.17 6.31 10.17
CA GLU A 293 21.18 7.75 10.41
C GLU A 293 19.80 8.31 10.77
N VAL A 294 18.72 7.71 10.24
CA VAL A 294 17.34 8.07 10.58
C VAL A 294 16.98 7.60 12.00
N PHE A 295 17.63 6.55 12.49
CA PHE A 295 17.40 6.03 13.85
C PHE A 295 18.12 6.81 14.96
N LYS A 296 19.06 7.68 14.65
CA LYS A 296 19.75 8.49 15.65
C LYS A 296 18.74 9.40 16.36
N GLY A 297 18.51 9.16 17.65
CA GLY A 297 17.60 9.95 18.48
C GLY A 297 16.18 9.42 18.63
N TYR A 298 15.84 8.25 18.05
CA TYR A 298 14.56 7.64 18.33
C TYR A 298 14.51 7.12 19.77
N PRO A 299 13.50 7.54 20.59
CA PRO A 299 13.46 7.15 21.99
C PRO A 299 13.39 5.63 22.15
N THR A 300 14.27 5.08 22.99
CA THR A 300 14.24 3.67 23.39
C THR A 300 13.15 3.52 24.46
N PHE A 301 12.01 2.96 24.09
CA PHE A 301 10.95 2.65 25.05
C PHE A 301 11.36 1.47 25.96
N TYR A 302 11.00 1.54 27.23
CA TYR A 302 11.39 0.62 28.28
C TYR A 302 10.96 -0.83 28.02
N HIS A 303 11.82 -1.77 28.32
CA HIS A 303 11.65 -3.21 28.19
C HIS A 303 10.60 -3.73 29.20
N SER A 304 9.55 -4.36 28.72
CA SER A 304 8.57 -5.06 29.57
C SER A 304 8.81 -6.58 29.55
N ASN A 305 9.04 -7.16 30.73
CA ASN A 305 9.25 -8.62 30.93
C ASN A 305 8.10 -9.55 30.52
N ARG A 306 6.99 -9.03 29.97
CA ARG A 306 5.80 -9.80 29.54
C ARG A 306 5.83 -10.26 28.08
N ILE A 307 6.98 -10.24 27.41
CA ILE A 307 7.12 -10.33 25.95
C ILE A 307 6.73 -11.71 25.39
N ASN A 308 7.08 -12.81 26.06
CA ASN A 308 6.92 -14.16 25.46
C ASN A 308 5.47 -14.65 25.38
N GLN A 309 4.65 -14.40 26.39
CA GLN A 309 3.22 -14.78 26.35
C GLN A 309 2.44 -13.93 25.33
N ARG A 310 2.81 -12.67 25.19
CA ARG A 310 2.21 -11.75 24.23
C ARG A 310 2.51 -12.16 22.79
N LYS A 311 3.74 -12.60 22.48
CA LYS A 311 4.15 -13.11 21.15
C LYS A 311 3.34 -14.35 20.75
N LYS A 312 3.07 -15.29 21.67
CA LYS A 312 2.24 -16.49 21.41
C LYS A 312 0.79 -16.10 21.06
N LYS A 313 0.19 -15.19 21.84
CA LYS A 313 -1.18 -14.68 21.56
C LYS A 313 -1.24 -14.00 20.19
N ILE A 314 -0.31 -13.12 19.88
CA ILE A 314 -0.27 -12.41 18.59
C ILE A 314 -0.16 -13.40 17.43
N ARG A 315 0.69 -14.44 17.53
CA ARG A 315 0.80 -15.47 16.46
C ARG A 315 -0.52 -16.18 16.22
N ILE A 316 -1.22 -16.58 17.28
CA ILE A 316 -2.54 -17.24 17.16
C ILE A 316 -3.54 -16.29 16.52
N THR A 317 -3.62 -15.04 16.99
CA THR A 317 -4.52 -14.03 16.40
C THR A 317 -4.20 -13.77 14.94
N THR A 318 -2.92 -13.77 14.54
CA THR A 318 -2.49 -13.62 13.15
C THR A 318 -2.99 -14.76 12.28
N VAL A 319 -2.87 -16.01 12.75
CA VAL A 319 -3.35 -17.17 12.00
C VAL A 319 -4.88 -17.11 11.83
N ILE A 320 -5.61 -16.73 12.87
CA ILE A 320 -7.07 -16.54 12.80
C ILE A 320 -7.42 -15.43 11.81
N LEU A 321 -6.70 -14.31 11.83
CA LEU A 321 -6.91 -13.18 10.90
C LEU A 321 -6.66 -13.58 9.45
N ILE A 322 -5.60 -14.35 9.18
CA ILE A 322 -5.31 -14.87 7.84
C ILE A 322 -6.45 -15.79 7.37
N GLY A 323 -6.91 -16.71 8.23
CA GLY A 323 -8.05 -17.59 7.93
C GLY A 323 -9.33 -16.79 7.63
N PHE A 324 -9.61 -15.76 8.42
CA PHE A 324 -10.78 -14.90 8.21
C PHE A 324 -10.69 -14.10 6.89
N ILE A 325 -9.53 -13.55 6.55
CA ILE A 325 -9.33 -12.84 5.28
C ILE A 325 -9.47 -13.79 4.10
N ALA A 326 -8.92 -15.00 4.19
CA ALA A 326 -9.08 -16.03 3.17
C ALA A 326 -10.57 -16.41 2.99
N LEU A 327 -11.31 -16.59 4.07
CA LEU A 327 -12.73 -16.90 4.02
C LEU A 327 -13.57 -15.78 3.43
N LEU A 328 -13.30 -14.51 3.79
CA LEU A 328 -13.96 -13.36 3.19
C LEU A 328 -13.67 -13.24 1.68
N SER A 329 -12.45 -13.55 1.27
CA SER A 329 -12.11 -13.55 -0.15
C SER A 329 -12.86 -14.64 -0.90
N LEU A 330 -12.90 -15.85 -0.37
CA LEU A 330 -13.63 -16.97 -0.96
C LEU A 330 -15.13 -16.70 -1.10
N THR A 331 -15.75 -16.07 -0.09
CA THR A 331 -17.17 -15.69 -0.17
C THR A 331 -17.40 -14.63 -1.25
N ASN A 332 -16.54 -13.62 -1.35
CA ASN A 332 -16.64 -12.60 -2.38
C ASN A 332 -16.47 -13.17 -3.79
N ASP A 333 -15.50 -14.05 -3.98
CA ASP A 333 -15.24 -14.71 -5.27
C ASP A 333 -16.37 -15.67 -5.65
N TYR A 334 -16.95 -16.39 -4.67
CA TYR A 334 -18.14 -17.23 -4.88
C TYR A 334 -19.35 -16.41 -5.34
N PHE A 335 -19.63 -15.27 -4.68
CA PHE A 335 -20.72 -14.38 -5.08
C PHE A 335 -20.49 -13.77 -6.46
N TYR A 336 -19.26 -13.39 -6.78
CA TYR A 336 -18.92 -12.84 -8.10
C TYR A 336 -19.13 -13.86 -9.24
N LEU A 337 -18.71 -15.10 -9.04
CA LEU A 337 -18.91 -16.19 -10.01
C LEU A 337 -20.39 -16.54 -10.17
N HIS A 338 -21.17 -16.48 -9.07
CA HIS A 338 -22.59 -16.82 -9.10
C HIS A 338 -23.43 -15.68 -9.72
N SER A 339 -23.08 -14.41 -9.50
CA SER A 339 -23.76 -13.26 -10.09
C SER A 339 -23.56 -13.14 -11.60
N ASN A 340 -22.40 -13.55 -12.11
CA ASN A 340 -22.12 -13.55 -13.55
C ASN A 340 -22.82 -14.69 -14.31
N ASN A 341 -23.30 -15.73 -13.61
CA ASN A 341 -24.06 -16.84 -14.20
C ASN A 341 -25.57 -16.64 -14.17
N ILE A 342 -26.08 -15.49 -13.69
CA ILE A 342 -27.51 -15.15 -13.80
C ILE A 342 -27.77 -14.70 -15.24
N PRO A 343 -28.59 -15.45 -16.04
CA PRO A 343 -28.94 -14.99 -17.38
C PRO A 343 -29.65 -13.62 -17.28
N PRO A 344 -29.40 -12.70 -18.25
CA PRO A 344 -30.07 -11.42 -18.25
C PRO A 344 -31.61 -11.63 -18.17
N PRO A 345 -32.33 -10.82 -17.40
CA PRO A 345 -33.76 -10.98 -17.23
C PRO A 345 -34.44 -10.98 -18.60
N SER A 346 -35.22 -12.03 -18.87
CA SER A 346 -35.87 -12.33 -20.16
C SER A 346 -36.86 -11.24 -20.66
N HIS A 347 -36.97 -10.15 -19.92
CA HIS A 347 -37.92 -9.04 -20.24
C HIS A 347 -37.35 -7.99 -21.23
N LEU A 348 -36.06 -8.12 -21.66
CA LEU A 348 -35.43 -7.15 -22.58
C LEU A 348 -35.38 -7.63 -24.05
N THR A 349 -35.86 -8.85 -24.38
CA THR A 349 -35.81 -9.39 -25.74
C THR A 349 -37.15 -9.26 -26.52
N SER A 350 -38.11 -8.54 -26.01
CA SER A 350 -39.42 -8.38 -26.70
C SER A 350 -39.81 -6.94 -27.00
N ARG A 351 -38.90 -6.10 -27.47
CA ARG A 351 -39.20 -4.85 -28.18
C ARG A 351 -37.99 -4.41 -29.01
N CYS A 352 -37.90 -4.94 -30.19
CA CYS A 352 -37.36 -4.29 -31.40
C CYS A 352 -38.20 -4.76 -32.57
#